data_12f27f0f0f5cb4573ff4ad0300d9a1ee
#
_entry.id   12f27f0f0f5cb4573ff4ad0300d9a1ee
#
_cell.length_a   1.000
_cell.length_b   1.000
_cell.length_c   1.000
_cell.angle_alpha   90.00
_cell.angle_beta   90.00
_cell.angle_gamma   90.00
#
_symmetry.space_group_name_H-M   'P 1'
#
loop_
_entity.id
_entity.type
_entity.pdbx_description
1 polymer ?
#
loop_
_entity_poly.entity_id
_entity_poly.type
_entity_poly.pdbx_seq_one_letter_code
_entity_poly.pdbx_strand_id
1 'polypeptide(L)'
;MNIKLHFYAVDSLGFPSKELLKKDLILTVKKGVNNHAFDISDLNLTMPKSGLFVGFEKLLIEKNKLETTITDFNSNTTKTQKKYYPFLLYNFVEKDFQFEYSGGKWSKQQKFNLDGSVSKMMINEPAINLIL
;
A
#
# COMPACT_ATOMS: atom_id res chain seq x y z
N MET A 1 -11.18 7.83 -7.35
CA MET A 1 -10.43 6.58 -7.23
C MET A 1 -10.56 6.04 -5.81
N ASN A 2 -10.59 4.75 -5.65
CA ASN A 2 -10.82 4.11 -4.35
C ASN A 2 -9.65 3.22 -3.95
N ILE A 3 -9.35 3.18 -2.66
CA ILE A 3 -8.38 2.29 -2.06
C ILE A 3 -9.01 1.64 -0.82
N LYS A 4 -8.70 0.37 -0.57
CA LYS A 4 -9.19 -0.32 0.61
C LYS A 4 -8.12 -0.37 1.69
N LEU A 5 -8.50 -0.02 2.90
CA LEU A 5 -7.63 -0.10 4.07
C LEU A 5 -7.99 -1.28 4.95
N HIS A 6 -6.94 -1.85 5.53
CA HIS A 6 -7.04 -2.92 6.52
C HIS A 6 -6.25 -2.55 7.76
N PHE A 7 -6.70 -3.04 8.90
CA PHE A 7 -5.96 -2.96 10.16
C PHE A 7 -5.84 -4.37 10.71
N TYR A 8 -4.61 -4.83 10.91
CA TYR A 8 -4.33 -6.19 11.37
C TYR A 8 -3.67 -6.19 12.74
N ALA A 9 -4.06 -7.16 13.57
CA ALA A 9 -3.33 -7.48 14.77
C ALA A 9 -1.95 -8.06 14.42
N VAL A 10 -1.04 -8.03 15.38
CA VAL A 10 0.30 -8.63 15.25
C VAL A 10 0.30 -9.98 15.96
N ASP A 11 0.76 -11.03 15.29
CA ASP A 11 0.88 -12.36 15.90
C ASP A 11 2.17 -12.50 16.72
N SER A 12 2.36 -13.69 17.32
CA SER A 12 3.53 -13.98 18.17
C SER A 12 4.88 -13.94 17.42
N LEU A 13 4.85 -14.07 16.09
CA LEU A 13 6.04 -14.00 15.24
C LEU A 13 6.28 -12.60 14.67
N GLY A 14 5.42 -11.63 14.99
CA GLY A 14 5.49 -10.27 14.47
C GLY A 14 4.87 -10.08 13.09
N PHE A 15 4.08 -11.02 12.61
CA PHE A 15 3.40 -10.97 11.32
C PHE A 15 1.98 -10.40 11.46
N PRO A 16 1.45 -9.79 10.37
CA PRO A 16 0.04 -9.44 10.34
C PRO A 16 -0.82 -10.70 10.50
N SER A 17 -1.85 -10.61 11.33
CA SER A 17 -2.73 -11.74 11.63
C SER A 17 -4.20 -11.37 11.42
N LYS A 18 -4.99 -11.34 12.48
CA LYS A 18 -6.43 -11.09 12.43
C LYS A 18 -6.75 -9.65 12.02
N GLU A 19 -7.67 -9.49 11.09
CA GLU A 19 -8.22 -8.19 10.74
C GLU A 19 -9.07 -7.62 11.88
N LEU A 20 -8.82 -6.36 12.24
CA LEU A 20 -9.49 -5.69 13.36
C LEU A 20 -10.83 -5.07 12.96
N LEU A 21 -11.04 -4.76 11.69
CA LEU A 21 -12.29 -4.21 11.19
C LEU A 21 -13.28 -5.31 10.85
N LYS A 22 -14.55 -5.11 11.22
CA LYS A 22 -15.65 -6.02 10.86
C LYS A 22 -16.22 -5.75 9.48
N LYS A 23 -16.04 -4.55 8.95
CA LYS A 23 -16.54 -4.10 7.66
C LYS A 23 -15.39 -3.56 6.81
N ASP A 24 -15.55 -3.64 5.51
CA ASP A 24 -14.60 -3.06 4.56
C ASP A 24 -14.52 -1.55 4.72
N LEU A 25 -13.32 -1.03 4.79
CA LEU A 25 -13.04 0.41 4.78
C LEU A 25 -12.48 0.80 3.43
N ILE A 26 -13.31 1.45 2.62
CA ILE A 26 -12.95 1.93 1.30
C ILE A 26 -12.89 3.46 1.34
N LEU A 27 -11.72 3.99 1.01
CA LEU A 27 -11.47 5.43 0.98
C LEU A 27 -11.49 5.94 -0.46
N THR A 28 -12.08 7.10 -0.67
CA THR A 28 -12.07 7.78 -1.95
C THR A 28 -10.97 8.85 -1.96
N VAL A 29 -10.11 8.80 -2.96
CA VAL A 29 -9.03 9.76 -3.17
C VAL A 29 -9.26 10.54 -4.45
N LYS A 30 -8.90 11.82 -4.42
CA LYS A 30 -9.04 12.72 -5.59
C LYS A 30 -7.79 12.64 -6.47
N LYS A 31 -8.01 12.62 -7.77
CA LYS A 31 -6.92 12.68 -8.76
C LYS A 31 -6.13 13.99 -8.60
N GLY A 32 -4.79 13.87 -8.64
CA GLY A 32 -3.89 15.01 -8.57
C GLY A 32 -3.65 15.59 -7.17
N VAL A 33 -4.24 14.99 -6.13
CA VAL A 33 -4.03 15.37 -4.73
C VAL A 33 -3.06 14.39 -4.10
N ASN A 34 -1.94 14.88 -3.55
CA ASN A 34 -0.91 14.03 -2.96
C ASN A 34 -1.13 13.72 -1.49
N ASN A 35 -1.80 14.61 -0.77
CA ASN A 35 -2.07 14.45 0.66
C ASN A 35 -3.56 14.33 0.92
N HIS A 36 -3.95 13.30 1.65
CA HIS A 36 -5.32 13.07 2.06
C HIS A 36 -5.38 12.82 3.56
N ALA A 37 -6.35 13.42 4.22
CA ALA A 37 -6.68 13.14 5.61
C ALA A 37 -8.07 12.52 5.69
N PHE A 38 -8.18 11.40 6.41
CA PHE A 38 -9.43 10.69 6.61
C PHE A 38 -9.74 10.59 8.09
N ASP A 39 -10.95 10.93 8.46
CA ASP A 39 -11.43 10.73 9.82
C ASP A 39 -11.89 9.28 9.99
N ILE A 40 -11.22 8.56 10.89
CA ILE A 40 -11.50 7.16 11.22
C ILE A 40 -12.03 6.98 12.65
N SER A 41 -12.43 8.08 13.32
CA SER A 41 -12.90 8.04 14.70
C SER A 41 -14.09 7.10 14.91
N ASP A 42 -14.97 6.96 13.92
CA ASP A 42 -16.12 6.06 13.97
C ASP A 42 -15.76 4.57 14.01
N LEU A 43 -14.53 4.22 13.66
CA LEU A 43 -14.06 2.84 13.69
C LEU A 43 -13.78 2.34 15.11
N ASN A 44 -13.67 3.24 16.07
CA ASN A 44 -13.34 2.93 17.49
C ASN A 44 -12.10 2.04 17.62
N LEU A 45 -11.10 2.28 16.79
CA LEU A 45 -9.84 1.56 16.85
C LEU A 45 -9.05 1.97 18.08
N THR A 46 -8.55 0.98 18.80
CA THR A 46 -7.60 1.16 19.89
C THR A 46 -6.29 0.47 19.55
N MET A 47 -5.18 1.06 19.97
CA MET A 47 -3.87 0.48 19.74
C MET A 47 -3.68 -0.76 20.62
N PRO A 48 -3.54 -1.98 20.05
CA PRO A 48 -3.19 -3.16 20.83
C PRO A 48 -1.79 -3.02 21.43
N LYS A 49 -1.53 -3.74 22.54
CA LYS A 49 -0.19 -3.72 23.17
C LYS A 49 0.93 -4.12 22.21
N SER A 50 0.67 -5.08 21.35
CA SER A 50 1.61 -5.56 20.33
C SER A 50 1.69 -4.68 19.09
N GLY A 51 0.97 -3.56 19.05
CA GLY A 51 0.85 -2.71 17.86
C GLY A 51 -0.19 -3.22 16.87
N LEU A 52 -0.25 -2.58 15.72
CA LEU A 52 -1.07 -3.01 14.60
C LEU A 52 -0.37 -2.73 13.27
N PHE A 53 -0.80 -3.45 12.25
CA PHE A 53 -0.41 -3.15 10.87
C PHE A 53 -1.53 -2.42 10.15
N VAL A 54 -1.16 -1.42 9.35
CA VAL A 54 -2.07 -0.80 8.39
C VAL A 54 -1.76 -1.39 7.01
N GLY A 55 -2.76 -1.99 6.40
CA GLY A 55 -2.64 -2.60 5.08
C GLY A 55 -3.39 -1.79 4.02
N PHE A 56 -2.79 -1.68 2.85
CA PHE A 56 -3.40 -1.05 1.68
C PHE A 56 -3.65 -2.11 0.62
N GLU A 57 -4.89 -2.23 0.19
CA GLU A 57 -5.29 -3.10 -0.89
C GLU A 57 -5.66 -2.28 -2.11
N LYS A 58 -4.95 -2.55 -3.20
CA LYS A 58 -5.22 -1.94 -4.50
C LYS A 58 -6.45 -2.59 -5.13
N LEU A 59 -7.42 -1.78 -5.50
CA LEU A 59 -8.65 -2.26 -6.11
C LEU A 59 -8.56 -2.19 -7.64
N LEU A 60 -8.66 -3.34 -8.29
CA LEU A 60 -8.63 -3.47 -9.75
C LEU A 60 -10.05 -3.29 -10.33
N ILE A 61 -10.61 -2.11 -10.15
CA ILE A 61 -11.97 -1.74 -10.59
C ILE A 61 -11.91 -0.69 -11.69
N GLU A 62 -12.96 -0.60 -12.51
CA GLU A 62 -13.04 0.35 -13.64
C GLU A 62 -12.83 1.81 -13.20
N LYS A 63 -13.36 2.20 -12.04
CA LYS A 63 -13.19 3.54 -11.48
C LYS A 63 -11.73 3.92 -11.23
N ASN A 64 -10.85 2.93 -11.02
CA ASN A 64 -9.42 3.11 -10.75
C ASN A 64 -8.55 2.91 -11.99
N LYS A 65 -9.13 2.48 -13.10
CA LYS A 65 -8.39 2.14 -14.30
C LYS A 65 -8.08 3.39 -15.13
N LEU A 66 -6.85 3.48 -15.61
CA LEU A 66 -6.44 4.43 -16.64
C LEU A 66 -5.87 3.65 -17.82
N GLU A 67 -6.40 3.89 -19.00
CA GLU A 67 -5.89 3.35 -20.26
C GLU A 67 -5.12 4.43 -21.02
N THR A 68 -3.91 4.11 -21.47
CA THR A 68 -3.10 4.95 -22.31
C THR A 68 -2.69 4.19 -23.57
N THR A 69 -2.70 4.87 -24.71
CA THR A 69 -2.25 4.32 -26.00
C THR A 69 -0.84 4.79 -26.26
N ILE A 70 0.07 3.83 -26.48
CA ILE A 70 1.46 4.11 -26.81
C ILE A 70 1.70 3.69 -28.27
N THR A 71 2.16 4.60 -29.09
CA THR A 71 2.50 4.33 -30.49
C THR A 71 4.01 4.26 -30.63
N ASP A 72 4.51 3.14 -31.14
CA ASP A 72 5.90 2.99 -31.56
C ASP A 72 6.03 3.42 -33.02
N PHE A 73 6.67 4.57 -33.26
CA PHE A 73 6.83 5.11 -34.60
C PHE A 73 7.81 4.32 -35.48
N ASN A 74 8.72 3.53 -34.85
CA ASN A 74 9.68 2.72 -35.59
C ASN A 74 9.06 1.45 -36.18
N SER A 75 8.16 0.82 -35.43
CA SER A 75 7.47 -0.41 -35.85
C SER A 75 6.05 -0.16 -36.35
N ASN A 76 5.57 1.07 -36.26
CA ASN A 76 4.21 1.49 -36.61
C ASN A 76 3.14 0.68 -35.85
N THR A 77 3.45 0.23 -34.62
CA THR A 77 2.56 -0.53 -33.75
C THR A 77 1.98 0.35 -32.66
N THR A 78 0.72 0.07 -32.29
CA THR A 78 0.02 0.75 -31.21
C THR A 78 -0.29 -0.25 -30.11
N LYS A 79 0.09 0.08 -28.87
CA LYS A 79 -0.25 -0.72 -27.68
C LYS A 79 -1.12 0.08 -26.75
N THR A 80 -2.15 -0.56 -26.18
CA THR A 80 -2.94 -0.01 -25.08
C THR A 80 -2.35 -0.50 -23.77
N GLN A 81 -1.99 0.42 -22.87
CA GLN A 81 -1.50 0.12 -21.56
C GLN A 81 -2.57 0.45 -20.50
N LYS A 82 -2.85 -0.51 -19.63
CA LYS A 82 -3.79 -0.35 -18.51
C LYS A 82 -3.03 -0.21 -17.22
N LYS A 83 -3.37 0.82 -16.43
CA LYS A 83 -2.83 1.02 -15.09
C LYS A 83 -3.97 1.26 -14.12
N TYR A 84 -3.82 0.78 -12.91
CA TYR A 84 -4.78 0.99 -11.84
C TYR A 84 -4.21 1.91 -10.78
N TYR A 85 -4.96 2.91 -10.40
CA TYR A 85 -4.64 3.91 -9.38
C TYR A 85 -5.55 3.72 -8.16
N PRO A 86 -5.27 4.35 -7.04
CA PRO A 86 -4.13 5.21 -6.76
C PRO A 86 -2.83 4.42 -6.51
N PHE A 87 -1.71 5.09 -6.65
CA PHE A 87 -0.41 4.61 -6.16
C PHE A 87 -0.11 5.25 -4.82
N LEU A 88 0.49 4.48 -3.91
CA LEU A 88 0.99 4.98 -2.65
C LEU A 88 2.34 5.66 -2.83
N LEU A 89 2.54 6.73 -2.08
CA LEU A 89 3.87 7.30 -1.91
C LEU A 89 4.62 6.54 -0.83
N TYR A 90 5.92 6.37 -1.01
CA TYR A 90 6.77 5.61 -0.11
C TYR A 90 7.96 6.44 0.34
N ASN A 91 8.37 6.22 1.60
CA ASN A 91 9.65 6.65 2.12
C ASN A 91 10.63 5.47 2.08
N PHE A 92 11.92 5.74 1.89
CA PHE A 92 12.97 4.74 2.01
C PHE A 92 13.49 4.77 3.44
N VAL A 93 13.39 3.64 4.16
CA VAL A 93 13.73 3.55 5.58
C VAL A 93 14.56 2.31 5.87
N GLU A 94 15.40 2.36 6.91
CA GLU A 94 16.23 1.25 7.37
C GLU A 94 15.51 0.36 8.40
N LYS A 95 14.22 0.09 8.18
CA LYS A 95 13.39 -0.74 9.04
C LYS A 95 13.13 -2.10 8.37
N ASP A 96 12.59 -3.08 9.08
CA ASP A 96 12.33 -4.42 8.53
C ASP A 96 10.94 -4.98 8.85
N PHE A 97 9.95 -4.13 9.10
CA PHE A 97 8.60 -4.54 9.44
C PHE A 97 7.55 -4.23 8.36
N GLN A 98 7.97 -4.24 7.11
CA GLN A 98 7.06 -4.12 5.97
C GLN A 98 6.73 -5.51 5.43
N PHE A 99 5.45 -5.74 5.17
CA PHE A 99 4.94 -7.01 4.69
C PHE A 99 4.14 -6.84 3.42
N GLU A 100 4.17 -7.86 2.58
CA GLU A 100 3.36 -7.95 1.38
C GLU A 100 2.48 -9.20 1.46
N TYR A 101 1.22 -9.07 1.05
CA TYR A 101 0.30 -10.19 0.95
C TYR A 101 0.16 -10.61 -0.51
N SER A 102 0.55 -11.82 -0.81
CA SER A 102 0.48 -12.38 -2.15
C SER A 102 0.35 -13.90 -2.10
N GLY A 103 -0.45 -14.47 -2.99
CA GLY A 103 -0.63 -15.91 -3.05
C GLY A 103 -1.25 -16.51 -1.79
N GLY A 104 -2.06 -15.75 -1.07
CA GLY A 104 -2.73 -16.20 0.15
C GLY A 104 -1.88 -16.16 1.41
N LYS A 105 -0.71 -15.54 1.39
CA LYS A 105 0.19 -15.46 2.55
C LYS A 105 0.92 -14.14 2.66
N TRP A 106 1.34 -13.80 3.88
CA TRP A 106 2.20 -12.68 4.18
C TRP A 106 3.68 -13.06 4.04
N SER A 107 4.46 -12.16 3.48
CA SER A 107 5.92 -12.26 3.42
C SER A 107 6.54 -10.91 3.76
N LYS A 108 7.73 -10.91 4.35
CA LYS A 108 8.47 -9.67 4.58
C LYS A 108 8.90 -9.06 3.25
N GLN A 109 8.79 -7.72 3.15
CA GLN A 109 9.33 -7.02 2.00
C GLN A 109 10.84 -7.22 1.91
N GLN A 110 11.32 -7.49 0.71
CA GLN A 110 12.74 -7.66 0.44
C GLN A 110 13.46 -6.31 0.55
N LYS A 111 14.55 -6.29 1.32
CA LYS A 111 15.40 -5.11 1.45
C LYS A 111 16.17 -4.85 0.16
N PHE A 112 16.40 -3.59 -0.14
CA PHE A 112 17.18 -3.19 -1.30
C PHE A 112 18.22 -2.13 -0.89
N ASN A 113 19.17 -1.88 -1.78
CA ASN A 113 20.27 -0.97 -1.57
C ASN A 113 20.22 0.17 -2.60
N LEU A 114 20.09 1.42 -2.14
CA LEU A 114 19.95 2.58 -3.01
C LEU A 114 21.24 3.01 -3.69
N ASP A 115 22.38 2.82 -3.05
CA ASP A 115 23.67 3.37 -3.48
C ASP A 115 24.71 2.30 -3.85
N GLY A 116 24.33 1.03 -3.91
CA GLY A 116 25.25 -0.09 -4.12
C GLY A 116 26.11 -0.45 -2.91
N SER A 117 25.98 0.26 -1.79
CA SER A 117 26.68 0.00 -0.54
C SER A 117 25.96 -1.08 0.28
N VAL A 118 26.69 -2.10 0.73
CA VAL A 118 26.14 -3.21 1.53
C VAL A 118 25.70 -2.76 2.93
N SER A 119 26.12 -1.58 3.39
CA SER A 119 25.87 -1.07 4.73
C SER A 119 24.50 -0.43 4.94
N LYS A 120 23.76 -0.09 3.86
CA LYS A 120 22.45 0.58 3.94
C LYS A 120 21.39 -0.18 3.17
N MET A 121 20.86 -1.22 3.79
CA MET A 121 19.70 -1.96 3.26
C MET A 121 18.41 -1.26 3.69
N MET A 122 17.55 -0.96 2.74
CA MET A 122 16.33 -0.15 2.94
C MET A 122 15.08 -0.89 2.48
N ILE A 123 13.94 -0.45 2.97
CA ILE A 123 12.62 -0.88 2.51
C ILE A 123 11.77 0.33 2.13
N ASN A 124 10.74 0.08 1.36
CA ASN A 124 9.71 1.07 1.07
C ASN A 124 8.65 1.06 2.17
N GLU A 125 8.52 2.16 2.89
CA GLU A 125 7.47 2.36 3.87
C GLU A 125 6.40 3.29 3.29
N PRO A 126 5.10 2.91 3.31
CA PRO A 126 4.05 3.83 2.90
C PRO A 126 4.10 5.15 3.68
N ALA A 127 3.99 6.26 2.96
CA ALA A 127 4.04 7.59 3.55
C ALA A 127 2.70 7.93 4.21
N ILE A 128 2.44 7.36 5.38
CA ILE A 128 1.21 7.53 6.15
C ILE A 128 1.50 7.90 7.60
N ASN A 129 0.52 8.55 8.22
CA ASN A 129 0.47 8.74 9.67
C ASN A 129 -0.89 8.25 10.18
N LEU A 130 -0.87 7.48 11.23
CA LEU A 130 -2.06 7.02 11.94
C LEU A 130 -2.09 7.67 13.32
N ILE A 131 -3.21 8.35 13.62
CA ILE A 131 -3.43 9.00 14.90
C ILE A 131 -4.69 8.35 15.53
N LEU A 132 -4.51 7.75 16.67
CA LEU A 132 -5.60 7.12 17.43
C LEU A 132 -5.89 7.86 18.72
#